data_1f71a04dacc53be3a05fdbb1e49f0827
#
_entry.id   1f71a04dacc53be3a05fdbb1e49f0827
#
_cell.length_a   1.000
_cell.length_b   1.000
_cell.length_c   1.000
_cell.angle_alpha   90.00
_cell.angle_beta   90.00
_cell.angle_gamma   90.00
#
_symmetry.space_group_name_H-M   'P 1'
#
loop_
_entity.id
_entity.type
_entity.pdbx_description
1 polymer ?
#
loop_
_entity_poly.entity_id
_entity_poly.type
_entity_poly.pdbx_seq_one_letter_code
_entity_poly.pdbx_strand_id
1 'polypeptide(L)'
;EKIKNIWINVVKYERKILQISKIKEIDMKTLIVTGGSLDISWAKDFVRTINAEYIIAADSGLKYIDELGLVPDMILGDYDSVEDGLLDKYKSIDIKTYPKEKDYTDTHIAIINALKAGASVIYILGATGTRMDHTFTNICNMKAALDSGVPCFICDSHNKIYLINDKMGE
;
A
#
# COMPACT_ATOMS: atom_id res chain seq x y z
N GLU A 1 16.76 -27.38 -7.49
CA GLU A 1 17.08 -27.35 -6.04
C GLU A 1 17.28 -25.92 -5.51
N LYS A 2 18.07 -25.05 -6.17
CA LYS A 2 18.27 -23.63 -5.76
C LYS A 2 16.98 -22.82 -5.76
N ILE A 3 16.09 -22.99 -6.72
CA ILE A 3 14.81 -22.25 -6.82
C ILE A 3 13.85 -22.67 -5.69
N LYS A 4 13.77 -23.97 -5.35
CA LYS A 4 12.98 -24.44 -4.19
C LYS A 4 13.47 -23.84 -2.88
N ASN A 5 14.77 -23.66 -2.70
CA ASN A 5 15.34 -23.07 -1.50
C ASN A 5 15.04 -21.56 -1.39
N ILE A 6 14.96 -20.85 -2.53
CA ILE A 6 14.55 -19.43 -2.55
C ILE A 6 13.09 -19.29 -2.11
N TRP A 7 12.18 -20.11 -2.64
CA TRP A 7 10.75 -20.09 -2.24
C TRP A 7 10.53 -20.47 -0.77
N ILE A 8 11.24 -21.47 -0.26
CA ILE A 8 11.16 -21.87 1.15
C ILE A 8 11.66 -20.73 2.08
N ASN A 9 12.69 -20.01 1.67
CA ASN A 9 13.19 -18.87 2.42
C ASN A 9 12.19 -17.71 2.40
N VAL A 10 11.59 -17.38 1.24
CA VAL A 10 10.54 -16.35 1.13
C VAL A 10 9.37 -16.64 2.07
N VAL A 11 8.85 -17.87 2.08
CA VAL A 11 7.73 -18.27 2.96
C VAL A 11 8.15 -18.24 4.44
N LYS A 12 9.38 -18.62 4.79
CA LYS A 12 9.90 -18.49 6.16
C LYS A 12 10.00 -17.04 6.60
N TYR A 13 10.48 -16.15 5.74
CA TYR A 13 10.55 -14.70 6.01
C TYR A 13 9.17 -14.09 6.19
N GLU A 14 8.21 -14.43 5.35
CA GLU A 14 6.83 -13.95 5.50
C GLU A 14 6.22 -14.35 6.87
N ARG A 15 6.42 -15.60 7.29
CA ARG A 15 5.96 -16.06 8.61
C ARG A 15 6.66 -15.34 9.76
N LYS A 16 7.98 -15.08 9.64
CA LYS A 16 8.75 -14.35 10.65
C LYS A 16 8.33 -12.88 10.72
N ILE A 17 8.10 -12.23 9.58
CA ILE A 17 7.59 -10.86 9.51
C ILE A 17 6.20 -10.76 10.16
N LEU A 18 5.28 -11.69 9.83
CA LEU A 18 3.94 -11.75 10.44
C LEU A 18 3.98 -12.11 11.93
N GLN A 19 5.03 -12.81 12.41
CA GLN A 19 5.18 -13.17 13.81
C GLN A 19 5.75 -12.00 14.64
N ILE A 20 6.56 -11.14 14.03
CA ILE A 20 7.06 -9.91 14.66
C ILE A 20 5.94 -8.88 14.81
N SER A 21 5.01 -8.79 13.86
CA SER A 21 3.83 -7.90 13.96
C SER A 21 2.84 -8.30 15.07
N LYS A 22 2.83 -9.58 15.47
CA LYS A 22 1.98 -10.07 16.57
C LYS A 22 2.39 -9.58 17.97
N ILE A 23 3.52 -8.90 18.11
CA ILE A 23 4.02 -8.39 19.40
C ILE A 23 3.56 -6.96 19.68
N LYS A 24 2.99 -6.25 18.68
CA LYS A 24 2.36 -4.93 18.89
C LYS A 24 0.86 -5.11 19.17
N GLU A 25 0.40 -4.59 20.28
CA GLU A 25 -0.96 -4.68 20.83
C GLU A 25 -2.07 -4.07 19.91
N ILE A 26 -1.72 -3.52 18.75
CA ILE A 26 -2.65 -3.02 17.73
C ILE A 26 -2.19 -3.56 16.38
N ASP A 27 -2.90 -4.56 15.87
CA ASP A 27 -2.62 -5.18 14.56
C ASP A 27 -3.39 -4.45 13.45
N MET A 28 -3.11 -3.15 13.27
CA MET A 28 -3.79 -2.34 12.26
C MET A 28 -3.18 -2.58 10.88
N LYS A 29 -3.84 -3.40 10.10
CA LYS A 29 -3.52 -3.60 8.67
C LYS A 29 -4.01 -2.42 7.86
N THR A 30 -3.08 -1.79 7.16
CA THR A 30 -3.40 -0.64 6.31
C THR A 30 -3.32 -1.02 4.84
N LEU A 31 -4.34 -0.66 4.08
CA LEU A 31 -4.39 -0.75 2.62
C LEU A 31 -4.20 0.64 2.01
N ILE A 32 -3.22 0.77 1.12
CA ILE A 32 -3.04 1.94 0.27
C ILE A 32 -3.38 1.53 -1.16
N VAL A 33 -4.23 2.30 -1.84
CA VAL A 33 -4.53 2.09 -3.26
C VAL A 33 -4.09 3.31 -4.04
N THR A 34 -3.23 3.09 -5.05
CA THR A 34 -2.68 4.15 -5.91
C THR A 34 -3.16 4.01 -7.35
N GLY A 35 -2.82 4.98 -8.22
CA GLY A 35 -3.39 5.10 -9.55
C GLY A 35 -2.72 4.31 -10.68
N GLY A 36 -1.80 3.36 -10.38
CA GLY A 36 -1.19 2.50 -11.39
C GLY A 36 -2.13 1.41 -11.91
N SER A 37 -1.59 0.37 -12.53
CA SER A 37 -2.42 -0.73 -13.05
C SER A 37 -2.93 -1.63 -11.91
N LEU A 38 -4.22 -2.00 -11.96
CA LEU A 38 -4.84 -2.90 -10.99
C LEU A 38 -5.82 -3.85 -11.68
N ASP A 39 -5.64 -5.15 -11.47
CA ASP A 39 -6.63 -6.17 -11.81
C ASP A 39 -7.71 -6.19 -10.72
N ILE A 40 -8.88 -5.67 -11.05
CA ILE A 40 -9.99 -5.53 -10.11
C ILE A 40 -10.53 -6.89 -9.64
N SER A 41 -10.54 -7.90 -10.52
CA SER A 41 -11.03 -9.23 -10.15
C SER A 41 -10.15 -9.86 -9.07
N TRP A 42 -8.85 -9.85 -9.29
CA TRP A 42 -7.88 -10.30 -8.30
C TRP A 42 -7.92 -9.46 -7.02
N ALA A 43 -7.98 -8.13 -7.16
CA ALA A 43 -7.97 -7.22 -6.03
C ALA A 43 -9.17 -7.42 -5.09
N LYS A 44 -10.37 -7.74 -5.63
CA LYS A 44 -11.56 -8.06 -4.81
C LYS A 44 -11.32 -9.22 -3.85
N ASP A 45 -10.66 -10.28 -4.31
CA ASP A 45 -10.37 -11.42 -3.45
C ASP A 45 -9.22 -11.12 -2.49
N PHE A 46 -8.22 -10.37 -2.96
CA PHE A 46 -7.09 -9.98 -2.13
C PHE A 46 -7.53 -9.09 -0.95
N VAL A 47 -8.33 -8.05 -1.18
CA VAL A 47 -8.78 -7.14 -0.10
C VAL A 47 -9.63 -7.85 0.95
N ARG A 48 -10.44 -8.83 0.55
CA ARG A 48 -11.18 -9.69 1.49
C ARG A 48 -10.25 -10.52 2.38
N THR A 49 -9.14 -11.00 1.79
CA THR A 49 -8.16 -11.83 2.51
C THR A 49 -7.37 -11.02 3.54
N ILE A 50 -6.92 -9.81 3.19
CA ILE A 50 -6.14 -8.98 4.11
C ILE A 50 -7.00 -8.38 5.22
N ASN A 51 -8.26 -8.06 4.93
CA ASN A 51 -9.21 -7.43 5.87
C ASN A 51 -8.57 -6.21 6.58
N ALA A 52 -8.25 -5.18 5.78
CA ALA A 52 -7.61 -3.97 6.29
C ALA A 52 -8.55 -3.16 7.18
N GLU A 53 -8.02 -2.64 8.29
CA GLU A 53 -8.74 -1.77 9.22
C GLU A 53 -8.60 -0.27 8.88
N TYR A 54 -7.62 0.09 8.05
CA TYR A 54 -7.39 1.46 7.62
C TYR A 54 -7.10 1.50 6.13
N ILE A 55 -7.84 2.32 5.38
CA ILE A 55 -7.80 2.36 3.91
C ILE A 55 -7.46 3.78 3.45
N ILE A 56 -6.40 3.93 2.66
CA ILE A 56 -5.96 5.19 2.09
C ILE A 56 -6.08 5.12 0.56
N ALA A 57 -6.81 6.05 -0.02
CA ALA A 57 -6.80 6.32 -1.46
C ALA A 57 -5.72 7.36 -1.77
N ALA A 58 -4.79 7.06 -2.67
CA ALA A 58 -3.77 7.99 -3.12
C ALA A 58 -3.98 8.33 -4.60
N ASP A 59 -4.17 9.63 -4.89
CA ASP A 59 -4.39 10.15 -6.24
C ASP A 59 -5.56 9.42 -6.95
N SER A 60 -5.40 9.04 -8.22
CA SER A 60 -6.40 8.30 -9.01
C SER A 60 -6.72 6.89 -8.47
N GLY A 61 -6.07 6.44 -7.39
CA GLY A 61 -6.44 5.21 -6.67
C GLY A 61 -7.86 5.22 -6.10
N LEU A 62 -8.46 6.41 -5.91
CA LEU A 62 -9.83 6.53 -5.42
C LEU A 62 -10.85 5.82 -6.34
N LYS A 63 -10.65 5.84 -7.67
CA LYS A 63 -11.51 5.11 -8.61
C LYS A 63 -11.54 3.60 -8.33
N TYR A 64 -10.37 3.02 -8.00
CA TYR A 64 -10.29 1.60 -7.68
C TYR A 64 -10.94 1.27 -6.34
N ILE A 65 -10.80 2.15 -5.34
CA ILE A 65 -11.52 2.04 -4.07
C ILE A 65 -13.02 1.95 -4.33
N ASP A 66 -13.55 2.81 -5.20
CA ASP A 66 -14.97 2.84 -5.58
C ASP A 66 -15.40 1.56 -6.32
N GLU A 67 -14.60 1.11 -7.30
CA GLU A 67 -14.86 -0.13 -8.04
C GLU A 67 -14.80 -1.39 -7.17
N LEU A 68 -13.97 -1.37 -6.12
CA LEU A 68 -13.84 -2.44 -5.14
C LEU A 68 -15.00 -2.43 -4.12
N GLY A 69 -15.82 -1.38 -4.09
CA GLY A 69 -16.89 -1.19 -3.12
C GLY A 69 -16.38 -0.92 -1.70
N LEU A 70 -15.18 -0.36 -1.58
CA LEU A 70 -14.57 -0.01 -0.32
C LEU A 70 -14.89 1.45 0.05
N VAL A 71 -14.76 1.77 1.33
CA VAL A 71 -14.84 3.14 1.83
C VAL A 71 -13.46 3.50 2.37
N PRO A 72 -12.79 4.55 1.84
CA PRO A 72 -11.50 4.97 2.38
C PRO A 72 -11.68 5.71 3.71
N ASP A 73 -10.69 5.60 4.60
CA ASP A 73 -10.59 6.41 5.80
C ASP A 73 -9.87 7.75 5.53
N MET A 74 -9.04 7.77 4.47
CA MET A 74 -8.31 8.96 4.05
C MET A 74 -8.15 8.99 2.54
N ILE A 75 -8.25 10.18 1.96
CA ILE A 75 -8.00 10.45 0.53
C ILE A 75 -6.89 11.48 0.43
N LEU A 76 -5.88 11.19 -0.40
CA LEU A 76 -4.68 12.01 -0.60
C LEU A 76 -4.49 12.30 -2.09
N GLY A 77 -4.14 13.52 -2.46
CA GLY A 77 -3.78 13.87 -3.84
C GLY A 77 -4.08 15.32 -4.18
N ASP A 78 -3.84 15.69 -5.44
CA ASP A 78 -4.21 16.99 -6.01
C ASP A 78 -5.58 16.97 -6.70
N TYR A 79 -6.16 15.78 -6.84
CA TYR A 79 -7.50 15.49 -7.40
C TYR A 79 -7.74 15.91 -8.85
N ASP A 80 -6.75 16.41 -9.57
CA ASP A 80 -6.89 16.82 -10.97
C ASP A 80 -7.20 15.64 -11.91
N SER A 81 -6.93 14.41 -11.45
CA SER A 81 -7.16 13.16 -12.18
C SER A 81 -8.37 12.36 -11.69
N VAL A 82 -9.13 12.89 -10.71
CA VAL A 82 -10.32 12.24 -10.19
C VAL A 82 -11.56 12.69 -11.00
N GLU A 83 -12.36 11.73 -11.43
CA GLU A 83 -13.59 12.01 -12.20
C GLU A 83 -14.54 12.95 -11.44
N ASP A 84 -15.15 13.88 -12.18
CA ASP A 84 -16.12 14.83 -11.63
C ASP A 84 -17.25 14.08 -10.89
N GLY A 85 -17.46 14.46 -9.63
CA GLY A 85 -18.51 13.88 -8.78
C GLY A 85 -18.06 12.68 -7.92
N LEU A 86 -16.93 12.01 -8.21
CA LEU A 86 -16.46 10.91 -7.36
C LEU A 86 -16.04 11.41 -5.97
N LEU A 87 -15.39 12.57 -5.88
CA LEU A 87 -15.06 13.21 -4.59
C LEU A 87 -16.32 13.59 -3.80
N ASP A 88 -17.40 13.96 -4.48
CA ASP A 88 -18.66 14.31 -3.84
C ASP A 88 -19.25 13.15 -3.03
N LYS A 89 -19.06 11.92 -3.51
CA LYS A 89 -19.47 10.70 -2.80
C LYS A 89 -18.74 10.52 -1.46
N TYR A 90 -17.52 11.04 -1.35
CA TYR A 90 -16.66 10.86 -0.20
C TYR A 90 -16.41 12.13 0.63
N LYS A 91 -17.30 13.14 0.55
CA LYS A 91 -17.18 14.44 1.26
C LYS A 91 -17.04 14.33 2.78
N SER A 92 -17.48 13.23 3.38
CA SER A 92 -17.38 12.99 4.83
C SER A 92 -16.04 12.37 5.25
N ILE A 93 -15.18 12.03 4.31
CA ILE A 93 -13.89 11.39 4.56
C ILE A 93 -12.81 12.46 4.78
N ASP A 94 -11.76 12.14 5.54
CA ASP A 94 -10.60 13.00 5.72
C ASP A 94 -9.85 13.17 4.39
N ILE A 95 -10.11 14.31 3.72
CA ILE A 95 -9.51 14.64 2.43
C ILE A 95 -8.32 15.56 2.67
N LYS A 96 -7.10 15.10 2.32
CA LYS A 96 -5.87 15.90 2.42
C LYS A 96 -5.38 16.26 1.04
N THR A 97 -5.53 17.54 0.70
CA THR A 97 -5.00 18.10 -0.55
C THR A 97 -3.54 18.51 -0.37
N TYR A 98 -2.70 18.11 -1.30
CA TYR A 98 -1.29 18.49 -1.34
C TYR A 98 -0.98 19.21 -2.67
N PRO A 99 -0.13 20.26 -2.67
CA PRO A 99 0.29 20.93 -3.89
C PRO A 99 0.97 19.96 -4.87
N LYS A 100 0.84 20.21 -6.18
CA LYS A 100 1.55 19.45 -7.21
C LYS A 100 3.07 19.54 -7.07
N GLU A 101 3.57 20.75 -6.75
CA GLU A 101 4.98 21.01 -6.50
C GLU A 101 5.35 20.59 -5.07
N LYS A 102 5.60 19.29 -4.88
CA LYS A 102 6.05 18.72 -3.62
C LYS A 102 7.21 17.76 -3.87
N ASP A 103 8.13 17.69 -2.93
CA ASP A 103 9.31 16.82 -3.01
C ASP A 103 8.97 15.31 -2.89
N TYR A 104 7.71 14.97 -2.57
CA TYR A 104 7.28 13.61 -2.30
C TYR A 104 6.07 13.21 -3.15
N THR A 105 6.04 11.96 -3.59
CA THR A 105 4.89 11.39 -4.31
C THR A 105 3.71 11.13 -3.36
N ASP A 106 2.48 11.04 -3.91
CA ASP A 106 1.29 10.72 -3.12
C ASP A 106 1.41 9.37 -2.42
N THR A 107 2.03 8.38 -3.08
CA THR A 107 2.34 7.08 -2.46
C THR A 107 3.25 7.23 -1.24
N HIS A 108 4.30 8.07 -1.30
CA HIS A 108 5.17 8.31 -0.16
C HIS A 108 4.39 8.93 1.01
N ILE A 109 3.59 9.96 0.71
CA ILE A 109 2.75 10.64 1.71
C ILE A 109 1.74 9.66 2.33
N ALA A 110 1.15 8.76 1.53
CA ALA A 110 0.25 7.72 2.01
C ALA A 110 0.95 6.78 3.00
N ILE A 111 2.17 6.32 2.68
CA ILE A 111 2.98 5.49 3.59
C ILE A 111 3.24 6.22 4.92
N ILE A 112 3.66 7.49 4.86
CA ILE A 112 3.92 8.29 6.07
C ILE A 112 2.65 8.46 6.92
N ASN A 113 1.49 8.69 6.30
CA ASN A 113 0.22 8.79 7.04
C ASN A 113 -0.20 7.45 7.65
N ALA A 114 -0.02 6.34 6.94
CA ALA A 114 -0.24 4.99 7.47
C ALA A 114 0.62 4.73 8.72
N LEU A 115 1.92 5.07 8.67
CA LEU A 115 2.83 4.94 9.80
C LEU A 115 2.42 5.81 10.99
N LYS A 116 2.02 7.07 10.73
CA LYS A 116 1.51 7.99 11.77
C LYS A 116 0.21 7.49 12.41
N ALA A 117 -0.64 6.83 11.64
CA ALA A 117 -1.87 6.22 12.14
C ALA A 117 -1.61 4.96 12.99
N GLY A 118 -0.39 4.40 12.95
CA GLY A 118 0.01 3.23 13.74
C GLY A 118 -0.08 1.91 12.98
N ALA A 119 0.03 1.94 11.64
CA ALA A 119 0.04 0.72 10.83
C ALA A 119 1.03 -0.31 11.36
N SER A 120 0.60 -1.56 11.55
CA SER A 120 1.44 -2.71 11.89
C SER A 120 1.94 -3.43 10.63
N VAL A 121 1.20 -3.31 9.54
CA VAL A 121 1.56 -3.78 8.21
C VAL A 121 0.89 -2.91 7.14
N ILE A 122 1.56 -2.67 6.03
CA ILE A 122 1.06 -1.87 4.91
C ILE A 122 1.02 -2.72 3.65
N TYR A 123 -0.13 -2.74 2.97
CA TYR A 123 -0.31 -3.30 1.63
C TYR A 123 -0.59 -2.18 0.64
N ILE A 124 0.08 -2.18 -0.50
CA ILE A 124 -0.07 -1.15 -1.54
C ILE A 124 -0.52 -1.84 -2.82
N LEU A 125 -1.67 -1.43 -3.35
CA LEU A 125 -2.21 -1.86 -4.65
C LEU A 125 -2.14 -0.71 -5.67
N GLY A 126 -2.08 -1.06 -6.96
CA GLY A 126 -1.97 -0.08 -8.04
C GLY A 126 -0.63 0.67 -8.05
N ALA A 127 0.42 0.13 -7.42
CA ALA A 127 1.75 0.74 -7.38
C ALA A 127 2.67 0.28 -8.50
N THR A 128 2.23 -0.66 -9.34
CA THR A 128 2.90 -1.18 -10.52
C THR A 128 2.16 -0.76 -11.79
N GLY A 129 2.80 -0.88 -12.96
CA GLY A 129 2.16 -0.56 -14.23
C GLY A 129 3.16 -0.38 -15.36
N THR A 130 2.70 0.20 -16.47
CA THR A 130 3.51 0.39 -17.69
C THR A 130 4.63 1.42 -17.49
N ARG A 131 4.49 2.35 -16.56
CA ARG A 131 5.53 3.31 -16.20
C ARG A 131 6.46 2.73 -15.15
N MET A 132 7.58 2.17 -15.61
CA MET A 132 8.60 1.58 -14.73
C MET A 132 9.25 2.59 -13.78
N ASP A 133 9.39 3.86 -14.19
CA ASP A 133 9.89 4.94 -13.34
C ASP A 133 9.01 5.14 -12.11
N HIS A 134 7.69 5.13 -12.26
CA HIS A 134 6.76 5.19 -11.14
C HIS A 134 6.82 3.94 -10.27
N THR A 135 6.93 2.75 -10.89
CA THR A 135 7.07 1.49 -10.15
C THR A 135 8.33 1.52 -9.28
N PHE A 136 9.48 1.93 -9.83
CA PHE A 136 10.72 2.07 -9.05
C PHE A 136 10.59 3.10 -7.93
N THR A 137 9.99 4.25 -8.20
CA THR A 137 9.76 5.28 -7.17
C THR A 137 8.91 4.72 -6.03
N ASN A 138 7.85 3.97 -6.34
CA ASN A 138 7.00 3.34 -5.32
C ASN A 138 7.78 2.32 -4.48
N ILE A 139 8.67 1.53 -5.10
CA ILE A 139 9.56 0.61 -4.37
C ILE A 139 10.50 1.41 -3.43
N CYS A 140 11.11 2.50 -3.91
CA CYS A 140 11.97 3.35 -3.09
C CYS A 140 11.22 3.96 -1.90
N ASN A 141 9.96 4.36 -2.09
CA ASN A 141 9.12 4.93 -1.04
C ASN A 141 8.86 3.96 0.12
N MET A 142 8.87 2.64 -0.14
CA MET A 142 8.73 1.63 0.92
C MET A 142 9.84 1.68 1.97
N LYS A 143 10.96 2.35 1.65
CA LYS A 143 12.06 2.55 2.61
C LYS A 143 11.59 3.22 3.89
N ALA A 144 10.62 4.14 3.83
CA ALA A 144 10.08 4.80 5.01
C ALA A 144 9.43 3.80 6.00
N ALA A 145 8.71 2.81 5.47
CA ALA A 145 8.14 1.73 6.29
C ALA A 145 9.23 0.80 6.84
N LEU A 146 10.21 0.43 6.00
CA LEU A 146 11.35 -0.40 6.41
C LEU A 146 12.12 0.24 7.56
N ASP A 147 12.44 1.54 7.45
CA ASP A 147 13.17 2.29 8.49
C ASP A 147 12.36 2.40 9.80
N SER A 148 11.03 2.37 9.69
CA SER A 148 10.11 2.36 10.83
C SER A 148 9.87 0.95 11.40
N GLY A 149 10.45 -0.09 10.82
CA GLY A 149 10.25 -1.48 11.23
C GLY A 149 8.84 -2.02 10.95
N VAL A 150 8.12 -1.41 9.99
CA VAL A 150 6.77 -1.82 9.59
C VAL A 150 6.85 -2.57 8.26
N PRO A 151 6.39 -3.83 8.19
CA PRO A 151 6.31 -4.57 6.94
C PRO A 151 5.46 -3.82 5.92
N CYS A 152 5.98 -3.67 4.69
CA CYS A 152 5.29 -3.01 3.60
C CYS A 152 5.40 -3.85 2.34
N PHE A 153 4.27 -4.07 1.65
CA PHE A 153 4.18 -4.91 0.48
C PHE A 153 3.49 -4.18 -0.66
N ILE A 154 4.11 -4.12 -1.82
CA ILE A 154 3.42 -3.81 -3.07
C ILE A 154 2.93 -5.12 -3.65
N CYS A 155 1.63 -5.20 -3.93
CA CYS A 155 0.99 -6.42 -4.43
C CYS A 155 0.21 -6.12 -5.73
N ASP A 156 0.33 -7.03 -6.68
CA ASP A 156 -0.54 -7.13 -7.85
C ASP A 156 -0.85 -8.61 -8.14
N SER A 157 -1.58 -8.91 -9.22
CA SER A 157 -1.97 -10.29 -9.56
C SER A 157 -0.79 -11.24 -9.85
N HIS A 158 0.42 -10.71 -10.05
CA HIS A 158 1.61 -11.49 -10.45
C HIS A 158 2.77 -11.33 -9.47
N ASN A 159 2.78 -10.24 -8.68
CA ASN A 159 3.94 -9.84 -7.91
C ASN A 159 3.58 -9.52 -6.45
N LYS A 160 4.52 -9.82 -5.57
CA LYS A 160 4.58 -9.32 -4.20
C LYS A 160 5.99 -8.81 -3.94
N ILE A 161 6.13 -7.49 -3.83
CA ILE A 161 7.41 -6.79 -3.69
C ILE A 161 7.52 -6.27 -2.25
N TYR A 162 8.68 -6.45 -1.62
CA TYR A 162 8.97 -5.91 -0.30
C TYR A 162 10.47 -5.66 -0.15
N LEU A 163 10.83 -4.79 0.78
CA LEU A 163 12.21 -4.49 1.14
C LEU A 163 12.61 -5.25 2.41
N ILE A 164 13.86 -5.69 2.46
CA ILE A 164 14.48 -6.31 3.64
C ILE A 164 15.75 -5.55 4.00
N ASN A 165 16.12 -5.58 5.27
CA ASN A 165 17.43 -5.13 5.75
C ASN A 165 18.15 -6.27 6.46
N ASP A 166 19.43 -6.07 6.77
CA ASP A 166 20.29 -7.09 7.39
C ASP A 166 19.74 -7.61 8.74
N LYS A 167 18.96 -6.78 9.45
CA LYS A 167 18.35 -7.15 10.74
C LYS A 167 17.18 -8.14 10.59
N MET A 168 16.63 -8.27 9.40
CA MET A 168 15.56 -9.23 9.09
C MET A 168 16.11 -10.61 8.69
N GLY A 169 17.44 -10.74 8.52
CA GLY A 169 18.14 -11.95 8.10
C GLY A 169 18.61 -12.85 9.25
N GLU A 170 18.61 -12.35 10.48
CA GLU A 170 18.94 -13.10 11.72
C GLU A 170 17.63 -13.59 12.39
#